data_07ab7de4f4737c96ffce62292f2fb2ba
#
_entry.id   07ab7de4f4737c96ffce62292f2fb2ba
#
_cell.length_a   1.000
_cell.length_b   1.000
_cell.length_c   1.000
_cell.angle_alpha   90.00
_cell.angle_beta   90.00
_cell.angle_gamma   90.00
#
_symmetry.space_group_name_H-M   'P 1'
#
loop_
_entity.id
_entity.type
_entity.pdbx_description
1 polymer ?
#
loop_
_entity_poly.entity_id
_entity_poly.type
_entity_poly.pdbx_seq_one_letter_code
_entity_poly.pdbx_strand_id
1 'polypeptide(L)'
;MRQEKPSDLLDPDALLRRPGARLMVLAPHPDDESLAAGGLMQRALKCGAPVSVVFVTDGENNPWPQRALERRMWIGPRHRRAWGARRRGEADAALRALGAENVRVHRMGWPDGGVTWKLRDDTDAMLSAMRAVFERERPTVLVLPDLADRHPDHSAIHVLVEMVFQSMPGVVKPACLGYLLHGRSQPGVPQRAVFTLDAEEQQRKRGAIEAHASQTALSRARMLRFATGTEPFVAGLDSHDRAGPNLPWQPPRALRPWLALLAVDADGGERVTLSSRGEANLFWCDGSPAAFTTRVLRPPYYVKLYCPLPSPWVFDGWGWCRFGAPLA
;
A
#
# COMPACT_ATOMS: atom_id res chain seq x y z
N MET A 1 30.83 -7.26 21.48
CA MET A 1 29.68 -7.10 20.59
C MET A 1 28.45 -7.58 21.35
N ARG A 2 27.53 -6.68 21.77
CA ARG A 2 26.23 -7.10 22.29
C ARG A 2 25.44 -7.68 21.15
N GLN A 3 25.00 -8.92 21.24
CA GLN A 3 23.99 -9.47 20.34
C GLN A 3 22.70 -8.65 20.56
N GLU A 4 22.30 -7.88 19.55
CA GLU A 4 20.99 -7.21 19.54
C GLU A 4 19.91 -8.28 19.70
N LYS A 5 19.04 -8.09 20.68
CA LYS A 5 17.88 -8.98 20.85
C LYS A 5 16.94 -8.79 19.64
N PRO A 6 16.31 -9.85 19.12
CA PRO A 6 15.36 -9.73 18.00
C PRO A 6 14.24 -8.71 18.22
N SER A 7 13.89 -8.41 19.48
CA SER A 7 12.89 -7.39 19.86
C SER A 7 13.31 -5.94 19.55
N ASP A 8 14.63 -5.65 19.51
CA ASP A 8 15.12 -4.27 19.34
C ASP A 8 15.11 -3.83 17.87
N LEU A 9 15.06 -4.78 16.93
CA LEU A 9 15.00 -4.53 15.48
C LEU A 9 13.60 -4.08 15.01
N LEU A 10 12.57 -4.32 15.80
CA LEU A 10 11.16 -4.13 15.45
C LEU A 10 10.48 -3.01 16.25
N ASP A 11 11.23 -2.27 17.06
CA ASP A 11 10.73 -1.08 17.74
C ASP A 11 10.81 0.13 16.81
N PRO A 12 9.67 0.69 16.32
CA PRO A 12 9.68 1.84 15.43
C PRO A 12 10.32 3.09 16.05
N ASP A 13 10.21 3.28 17.37
CA ASP A 13 10.83 4.39 18.07
C ASP A 13 12.36 4.25 18.08
N ALA A 14 12.87 3.05 18.35
CA ALA A 14 14.30 2.77 18.31
C ALA A 14 14.88 2.96 16.89
N LEU A 15 14.14 2.62 15.83
CA LEU A 15 14.56 2.86 14.45
C LEU A 15 14.74 4.35 14.15
N LEU A 16 13.85 5.22 14.67
CA LEU A 16 13.92 6.66 14.44
C LEU A 16 15.04 7.35 15.22
N ARG A 17 15.50 6.76 16.32
CA ARG A 17 16.60 7.29 17.14
C ARG A 17 17.98 6.92 16.61
N ARG A 18 18.08 6.09 15.58
CA ARG A 18 19.36 5.72 14.99
C ARG A 18 20.01 6.91 14.28
N PRO A 19 21.33 7.08 14.39
CA PRO A 19 22.04 8.10 13.63
C PRO A 19 21.77 7.98 12.13
N GLY A 20 21.38 9.07 11.50
CA GLY A 20 21.06 9.10 10.08
C GLY A 20 19.69 8.51 9.71
N ALA A 21 18.80 8.30 10.69
CA ALA A 21 17.43 7.88 10.44
C ALA A 21 16.72 8.85 9.48
N ARG A 22 16.01 8.31 8.50
CA ARG A 22 15.17 9.02 7.53
C ARG A 22 13.88 8.24 7.34
N LEU A 23 12.76 8.85 7.66
CA LEU A 23 11.44 8.26 7.52
C LEU A 23 10.84 8.60 6.16
N MET A 24 10.33 7.60 5.44
CA MET A 24 9.46 7.79 4.30
C MET A 24 8.12 7.11 4.55
N VAL A 25 7.02 7.81 4.24
CA VAL A 25 5.67 7.27 4.32
C VAL A 25 5.08 7.21 2.90
N LEU A 26 4.69 6.04 2.45
CA LEU A 26 3.93 5.84 1.22
C LEU A 26 2.44 5.83 1.53
N ALA A 27 1.72 6.81 1.01
CA ALA A 27 0.29 6.98 1.15
C ALA A 27 -0.38 6.80 -0.22
N PRO A 28 -1.04 5.69 -0.50
CA PRO A 28 -1.82 5.50 -1.73
C PRO A 28 -2.82 6.63 -1.96
N HIS A 29 -3.46 7.11 -0.91
CA HIS A 29 -4.43 8.20 -0.99
C HIS A 29 -4.13 9.29 0.04
N PRO A 30 -4.58 10.55 -0.20
CA PRO A 30 -4.55 11.60 0.81
C PRO A 30 -5.49 11.25 1.98
N ASP A 31 -4.97 10.85 3.08
CA ASP A 31 -5.46 10.48 4.42
C ASP A 31 -4.69 9.28 5.02
N ASP A 32 -4.13 8.40 4.20
CA ASP A 32 -3.42 7.21 4.66
C ASP A 32 -2.23 7.55 5.55
N GLU A 33 -1.50 8.64 5.26
CA GLU A 33 -0.37 9.11 6.04
C GLU A 33 -0.76 9.47 7.49
N SER A 34 -1.91 10.10 7.63
CA SER A 34 -2.46 10.51 8.92
C SER A 34 -3.05 9.33 9.68
N LEU A 35 -3.74 8.43 8.97
CA LEU A 35 -4.37 7.24 9.55
C LEU A 35 -3.34 6.23 10.05
N ALA A 36 -2.32 5.96 9.22
CA ALA A 36 -1.35 4.89 9.48
C ALA A 36 -0.16 5.34 10.33
N ALA A 37 0.39 6.53 10.08
CA ALA A 37 1.71 6.94 10.59
C ALA A 37 1.77 8.36 11.16
N GLY A 38 0.63 8.98 11.46
CA GLY A 38 0.60 10.35 11.97
C GLY A 38 1.40 10.55 13.25
N GLY A 39 1.38 9.58 14.17
CA GLY A 39 2.21 9.59 15.38
C GLY A 39 3.69 9.36 15.08
N LEU A 40 3.99 8.37 14.25
CA LEU A 40 5.36 8.03 13.90
C LEU A 40 6.07 9.19 13.19
N MET A 41 5.37 9.93 12.30
CA MET A 41 5.90 11.14 11.66
C MET A 41 6.24 12.22 12.66
N GLN A 42 5.37 12.49 13.63
CA GLN A 42 5.62 13.47 14.70
C GLN A 42 6.86 13.08 15.52
N ARG A 43 6.99 11.79 15.86
CA ARG A 43 8.15 11.29 16.61
C ARG A 43 9.43 11.42 15.80
N ALA A 44 9.42 11.11 14.50
CA ALA A 44 10.57 11.28 13.62
C ALA A 44 11.04 12.75 13.62
N LEU A 45 10.11 13.71 13.49
CA LEU A 45 10.43 15.14 13.53
C LEU A 45 10.98 15.57 14.89
N LYS A 46 10.40 15.11 16.00
CA LYS A 46 10.91 15.35 17.36
C LYS A 46 12.35 14.81 17.55
N CYS A 47 12.69 13.70 16.88
CA CYS A 47 14.04 13.13 16.89
C CYS A 47 15.01 13.81 15.90
N GLY A 48 14.56 14.79 15.12
CA GLY A 48 15.35 15.44 14.08
C GLY A 48 15.58 14.59 12.84
N ALA A 49 14.85 13.47 12.69
CA ALA A 49 14.93 12.62 11.50
C ALA A 49 14.15 13.26 10.34
N PRO A 50 14.75 13.44 9.15
CA PRO A 50 14.03 13.90 7.98
C PRO A 50 12.86 13.00 7.66
N VAL A 51 11.73 13.61 7.31
CA VAL A 51 10.50 12.92 6.91
C VAL A 51 10.16 13.25 5.47
N SER A 52 9.79 12.27 4.71
CA SER A 52 9.19 12.43 3.38
C SER A 52 7.87 11.66 3.26
N VAL A 53 6.92 12.21 2.52
CA VAL A 53 5.62 11.60 2.25
C VAL A 53 5.42 11.49 0.75
N VAL A 54 5.03 10.32 0.28
CA VAL A 54 4.72 10.07 -1.13
C VAL A 54 3.23 9.79 -1.25
N PHE A 55 2.47 10.73 -1.80
CA PHE A 55 1.08 10.52 -2.19
C PHE A 55 1.06 9.92 -3.59
N VAL A 56 0.53 8.72 -3.72
CA VAL A 56 0.52 7.97 -4.97
C VAL A 56 -0.57 8.48 -5.90
N THR A 57 -1.78 8.64 -5.38
CA THR A 57 -2.94 9.18 -6.10
C THR A 57 -3.40 10.48 -5.44
N ASP A 58 -4.29 11.20 -6.10
CA ASP A 58 -4.98 12.34 -5.50
C ASP A 58 -6.28 11.93 -4.78
N GLY A 59 -6.64 10.65 -4.80
CA GLY A 59 -7.88 10.14 -4.23
C GLY A 59 -9.12 10.67 -4.95
N GLU A 60 -8.99 10.92 -6.25
CA GLU A 60 -10.00 11.61 -7.06
C GLU A 60 -11.19 10.72 -7.47
N ASN A 61 -11.09 9.41 -7.24
CA ASN A 61 -12.09 8.45 -7.69
C ASN A 61 -12.95 7.87 -6.56
N ASN A 62 -13.14 8.59 -5.46
CA ASN A 62 -14.09 8.23 -4.42
C ASN A 62 -15.43 8.98 -4.65
N PRO A 63 -16.38 8.41 -5.42
CA PRO A 63 -17.58 9.14 -5.85
C PRO A 63 -18.62 9.33 -4.75
N TRP A 64 -18.62 8.52 -3.70
CA TRP A 64 -19.68 8.57 -2.69
C TRP A 64 -19.65 9.83 -1.84
N PRO A 65 -18.53 10.20 -1.18
CA PRO A 65 -18.44 11.47 -0.48
C PRO A 65 -18.61 12.66 -1.42
N GLN A 66 -18.05 12.56 -2.64
CA GLN A 66 -18.15 13.64 -3.62
C GLN A 66 -19.60 13.91 -4.01
N ARG A 67 -20.37 12.87 -4.35
CA ARG A 67 -21.80 13.01 -4.68
C ARG A 67 -22.59 13.64 -3.54
N ALA A 68 -22.35 13.20 -2.31
CA ALA A 68 -23.04 13.71 -1.14
C ALA A 68 -22.71 15.19 -0.87
N LEU A 69 -21.43 15.57 -0.88
CA LEU A 69 -20.99 16.92 -0.56
C LEU A 69 -21.27 17.93 -1.67
N GLU A 70 -21.09 17.52 -2.93
CA GLU A 70 -21.38 18.37 -4.08
C GLU A 70 -22.86 18.34 -4.52
N ARG A 71 -23.68 17.49 -3.87
CA ARG A 71 -25.09 17.25 -4.24
C ARG A 71 -25.26 16.95 -5.73
N ARG A 72 -24.38 16.08 -6.26
CA ARG A 72 -24.24 15.81 -7.68
C ARG A 72 -24.32 14.32 -7.96
N MET A 73 -25.25 13.90 -8.79
CA MET A 73 -25.40 12.50 -9.17
C MET A 73 -24.32 12.04 -10.17
N TRP A 74 -23.95 12.92 -11.10
CA TRP A 74 -23.00 12.61 -12.16
C TRP A 74 -21.64 13.22 -11.90
N ILE A 75 -20.60 12.37 -11.85
CA ILE A 75 -19.20 12.76 -11.63
C ILE A 75 -18.41 12.51 -12.91
N GLY A 76 -18.07 13.58 -13.61
CA GLY A 76 -17.22 13.52 -14.81
C GLY A 76 -15.75 13.87 -14.50
N PRO A 77 -14.86 13.81 -15.50
CA PRO A 77 -13.42 14.02 -15.30
C PRO A 77 -13.05 15.36 -14.66
N ARG A 78 -13.74 16.45 -14.99
CA ARG A 78 -13.52 17.77 -14.37
C ARG A 78 -13.83 17.75 -12.87
N HIS A 79 -14.91 17.08 -12.47
CA HIS A 79 -15.31 16.98 -11.07
C HIS A 79 -14.28 16.14 -10.28
N ARG A 80 -13.80 15.04 -10.85
CA ARG A 80 -12.73 14.23 -10.24
C ARG A 80 -11.47 15.05 -10.03
N ARG A 81 -11.00 15.79 -11.04
CA ARG A 81 -9.81 16.66 -10.88
C ARG A 81 -10.00 17.71 -9.78
N ALA A 82 -11.16 18.36 -9.71
CA ALA A 82 -11.46 19.32 -8.64
C ALA A 82 -11.47 18.63 -7.26
N TRP A 83 -12.04 17.43 -7.18
CA TRP A 83 -12.06 16.64 -5.96
C TRP A 83 -10.65 16.25 -5.51
N GLY A 84 -9.80 15.76 -6.41
CA GLY A 84 -8.40 15.47 -6.12
C GLY A 84 -7.65 16.72 -5.65
N ALA A 85 -7.86 17.87 -6.28
CA ALA A 85 -7.28 19.14 -5.83
C ALA A 85 -7.71 19.51 -4.40
N ARG A 86 -8.99 19.31 -4.06
CA ARG A 86 -9.51 19.48 -2.70
C ARG A 86 -8.79 18.55 -1.72
N ARG A 87 -8.70 17.24 -2.03
CA ARG A 87 -8.03 16.25 -1.16
C ARG A 87 -6.55 16.55 -0.96
N ARG A 88 -5.85 17.05 -1.98
CA ARG A 88 -4.47 17.54 -1.82
C ARG A 88 -4.38 18.66 -0.78
N GLY A 89 -5.27 19.64 -0.86
CA GLY A 89 -5.32 20.73 0.14
C GLY A 89 -5.63 20.24 1.55
N GLU A 90 -6.49 19.24 1.69
CA GLU A 90 -6.82 18.61 2.96
C GLU A 90 -5.58 17.85 3.52
N ALA A 91 -4.82 17.14 2.67
CA ALA A 91 -3.58 16.49 3.08
C ALA A 91 -2.51 17.52 3.54
N ASP A 92 -2.38 18.64 2.84
CA ASP A 92 -1.47 19.72 3.27
C ASP A 92 -1.90 20.32 4.62
N ALA A 93 -3.21 20.43 4.88
CA ALA A 93 -3.74 20.86 6.18
C ALA A 93 -3.49 19.78 7.27
N ALA A 94 -3.61 18.50 6.94
CA ALA A 94 -3.33 17.40 7.84
C ALA A 94 -1.83 17.37 8.25
N LEU A 95 -0.92 17.54 7.28
CA LEU A 95 0.51 17.64 7.58
C LEU A 95 0.83 18.81 8.50
N ARG A 96 0.19 19.98 8.30
CA ARG A 96 0.34 21.12 9.25
C ARG A 96 -0.16 20.77 10.65
N ALA A 97 -1.29 20.07 10.76
CA ALA A 97 -1.84 19.65 12.05
C ALA A 97 -0.89 18.68 12.80
N LEU A 98 -0.10 17.90 12.07
CA LEU A 98 0.95 17.04 12.64
C LEU A 98 2.25 17.80 13.00
N GLY A 99 2.37 19.08 12.68
CA GLY A 99 3.65 19.82 12.74
C GLY A 99 4.64 19.38 11.67
N ALA A 100 4.13 18.88 10.55
CA ALA A 100 4.90 18.29 9.45
C ALA A 100 4.81 19.14 8.16
N GLU A 101 4.63 20.45 8.28
CA GLU A 101 4.51 21.37 7.14
C GLU A 101 5.78 21.49 6.30
N ASN A 102 6.93 21.20 6.87
CA ASN A 102 8.23 21.31 6.21
C ASN A 102 8.78 19.97 5.71
N VAL A 103 7.96 18.89 5.74
CA VAL A 103 8.37 17.60 5.19
C VAL A 103 8.42 17.65 3.67
N ARG A 104 9.23 16.79 3.07
CA ARG A 104 9.24 16.65 1.61
C ARG A 104 8.03 15.85 1.15
N VAL A 105 7.27 16.43 0.24
CA VAL A 105 6.08 15.80 -0.34
C VAL A 105 6.33 15.48 -1.81
N HIS A 106 6.16 14.21 -2.15
CA HIS A 106 6.11 13.72 -3.54
C HIS A 106 4.66 13.39 -3.91
N ARG A 107 4.23 13.79 -5.09
CA ARG A 107 2.90 13.48 -5.62
C ARG A 107 3.06 12.79 -6.96
N MET A 108 2.72 11.50 -7.03
CA MET A 108 2.90 10.71 -8.25
C MET A 108 1.80 10.99 -9.27
N GLY A 109 0.61 11.41 -8.81
CA GLY A 109 -0.52 11.73 -9.66
C GLY A 109 -1.04 10.51 -10.46
N TRP A 110 -0.85 9.30 -9.92
CA TRP A 110 -1.37 8.09 -10.55
C TRP A 110 -2.87 7.98 -10.32
N PRO A 111 -3.59 7.24 -11.20
CA PRO A 111 -5.06 7.18 -11.12
C PRO A 111 -5.52 6.43 -9.87
N ASP A 112 -6.42 7.05 -9.12
CA ASP A 112 -7.09 6.45 -7.96
C ASP A 112 -8.01 5.29 -8.39
N GLY A 113 -7.85 4.14 -7.74
CA GLY A 113 -8.47 2.87 -8.13
C GLY A 113 -7.84 2.23 -9.37
N GLY A 114 -6.74 2.79 -9.87
CA GLY A 114 -6.08 2.37 -11.11
C GLY A 114 -4.63 1.91 -10.95
N VAL A 115 -4.07 1.92 -9.73
CA VAL A 115 -2.65 1.58 -9.52
C VAL A 115 -2.32 0.15 -9.93
N THR A 116 -3.21 -0.80 -9.65
CA THR A 116 -3.06 -2.20 -10.09
C THR A 116 -2.96 -2.32 -11.61
N TRP A 117 -3.79 -1.57 -12.35
CA TRP A 117 -3.79 -1.60 -13.82
C TRP A 117 -2.55 -0.93 -14.38
N LYS A 118 -2.16 0.19 -13.78
CA LYS A 118 -0.93 0.88 -14.15
C LYS A 118 0.30 0.01 -13.90
N LEU A 119 0.34 -0.72 -12.79
CA LEU A 119 1.41 -1.67 -12.48
C LEU A 119 1.54 -2.77 -13.57
N ARG A 120 0.42 -3.21 -14.14
CA ARG A 120 0.42 -4.16 -15.26
C ARG A 120 0.91 -3.54 -16.57
N ASP A 121 0.41 -2.33 -16.89
CA ASP A 121 0.53 -1.76 -18.23
C ASP A 121 1.79 -0.88 -18.39
N ASP A 122 2.27 -0.26 -17.31
CA ASP A 122 3.36 0.70 -17.28
C ASP A 122 4.41 0.35 -16.21
N THR A 123 4.71 -0.93 -16.02
CA THR A 123 5.61 -1.43 -14.97
C THR A 123 6.93 -0.67 -14.94
N ASP A 124 7.62 -0.54 -16.08
CA ASP A 124 8.93 0.12 -16.17
C ASP A 124 8.87 1.59 -15.76
N ALA A 125 7.83 2.31 -16.19
CA ALA A 125 7.65 3.70 -15.83
C ALA A 125 7.37 3.87 -14.33
N MET A 126 6.59 2.96 -13.74
CA MET A 126 6.32 2.97 -12.30
C MET A 126 7.57 2.64 -11.49
N LEU A 127 8.32 1.61 -11.89
CA LEU A 127 9.60 1.23 -11.26
C LEU A 127 10.59 2.39 -11.33
N SER A 128 10.76 3.01 -12.49
CA SER A 128 11.67 4.13 -12.71
C SER A 128 11.30 5.34 -11.83
N ALA A 129 10.02 5.71 -11.80
CA ALA A 129 9.53 6.84 -11.02
C ALA A 129 9.71 6.61 -9.51
N MET A 130 9.36 5.41 -9.01
CA MET A 130 9.50 5.10 -7.59
C MET A 130 10.98 4.97 -7.20
N ARG A 131 11.82 4.37 -8.05
CA ARG A 131 13.27 4.30 -7.83
C ARG A 131 13.88 5.69 -7.68
N ALA A 132 13.54 6.65 -8.54
CA ALA A 132 14.03 8.02 -8.45
C ALA A 132 13.68 8.67 -7.10
N VAL A 133 12.50 8.38 -6.53
CA VAL A 133 12.12 8.85 -5.20
C VAL A 133 13.00 8.19 -4.13
N PHE A 134 13.21 6.88 -4.18
CA PHE A 134 14.07 6.17 -3.22
C PHE A 134 15.53 6.65 -3.27
N GLU A 135 16.08 6.86 -4.45
CA GLU A 135 17.45 7.34 -4.65
C GLU A 135 17.63 8.77 -4.09
N ARG A 136 16.60 9.60 -4.24
CA ARG A 136 16.61 10.98 -3.73
C ARG A 136 16.48 11.03 -2.21
N GLU A 137 15.52 10.30 -1.67
CA GLU A 137 15.18 10.37 -0.24
C GLU A 137 16.05 9.47 0.63
N ARG A 138 16.53 8.35 0.09
CA ARG A 138 17.35 7.34 0.77
C ARG A 138 16.79 6.97 2.15
N PRO A 139 15.53 6.52 2.24
CA PRO A 139 14.92 6.21 3.52
C PRO A 139 15.67 5.09 4.24
N THR A 140 15.75 5.18 5.56
CA THR A 140 16.23 4.09 6.42
C THR A 140 15.07 3.39 7.12
N VAL A 141 13.92 4.07 7.22
CA VAL A 141 12.64 3.54 7.70
C VAL A 141 11.58 3.87 6.67
N LEU A 142 10.84 2.85 6.24
CA LEU A 142 9.80 2.95 5.24
C LEU A 142 8.49 2.46 5.82
N VAL A 143 7.48 3.33 5.84
CA VAL A 143 6.10 2.97 6.15
C VAL A 143 5.33 2.85 4.84
N LEU A 144 4.67 1.71 4.63
CA LEU A 144 3.96 1.41 3.39
C LEU A 144 2.73 0.54 3.68
N PRO A 145 1.75 0.45 2.77
CA PRO A 145 0.66 -0.50 2.94
C PRO A 145 1.17 -1.93 3.02
N ASP A 146 0.53 -2.75 3.84
CA ASP A 146 0.78 -4.19 3.90
C ASP A 146 0.18 -4.91 2.67
N LEU A 147 0.80 -6.02 2.22
CA LEU A 147 0.30 -6.81 1.09
C LEU A 147 -1.11 -7.37 1.34
N ALA A 148 -1.46 -7.63 2.61
CA ALA A 148 -2.77 -8.11 3.01
C ALA A 148 -3.85 -7.02 3.06
N ASP A 149 -3.51 -5.75 2.78
CA ASP A 149 -4.52 -4.70 2.68
C ASP A 149 -5.45 -4.95 1.50
N ARG A 150 -6.76 -4.90 1.75
CA ARG A 150 -7.79 -5.26 0.77
C ARG A 150 -8.07 -4.16 -0.25
N HIS A 151 -7.50 -2.97 -0.08
CA HIS A 151 -7.61 -1.95 -1.12
C HIS A 151 -6.64 -2.26 -2.26
N PRO A 152 -7.11 -2.32 -3.53
CA PRO A 152 -6.27 -2.74 -4.66
C PRO A 152 -5.06 -1.83 -4.87
N ASP A 153 -5.18 -0.54 -4.64
CA ASP A 153 -4.05 0.40 -4.77
C ASP A 153 -3.02 0.19 -3.66
N HIS A 154 -3.46 -0.12 -2.42
CA HIS A 154 -2.55 -0.37 -1.30
C HIS A 154 -1.67 -1.59 -1.56
N SER A 155 -2.29 -2.72 -1.85
CA SER A 155 -1.54 -3.94 -2.13
C SER A 155 -0.68 -3.86 -3.40
N ALA A 156 -1.11 -3.09 -4.42
CA ALA A 156 -0.29 -2.85 -5.61
C ALA A 156 0.96 -2.00 -5.31
N ILE A 157 0.88 -1.03 -4.39
CA ILE A 157 2.05 -0.25 -3.95
C ILE A 157 3.04 -1.13 -3.18
N HIS A 158 2.56 -2.03 -2.34
CA HIS A 158 3.44 -3.01 -1.69
C HIS A 158 4.23 -3.82 -2.73
N VAL A 159 3.54 -4.38 -3.72
CA VAL A 159 4.16 -5.14 -4.83
C VAL A 159 5.19 -4.29 -5.57
N LEU A 160 4.83 -3.05 -5.93
CA LEU A 160 5.75 -2.14 -6.63
C LEU A 160 7.03 -1.89 -5.82
N VAL A 161 6.91 -1.64 -4.51
CA VAL A 161 8.08 -1.37 -3.65
C VAL A 161 9.02 -2.57 -3.58
N GLU A 162 8.47 -3.77 -3.44
CA GLU A 162 9.29 -4.97 -3.46
C GLU A 162 10.01 -5.15 -4.81
N MET A 163 9.32 -4.91 -5.94
CA MET A 163 9.92 -4.95 -7.27
C MET A 163 11.02 -3.89 -7.45
N VAL A 164 10.83 -2.69 -6.90
CA VAL A 164 11.87 -1.65 -6.88
C VAL A 164 13.11 -2.15 -6.15
N PHE A 165 12.97 -2.76 -4.98
CA PHE A 165 14.12 -3.28 -4.22
C PHE A 165 14.83 -4.45 -4.92
N GLN A 166 14.10 -5.25 -5.70
CA GLN A 166 14.70 -6.29 -6.55
C GLN A 166 15.55 -5.68 -7.68
N SER A 167 15.06 -4.59 -8.26
CA SER A 167 15.72 -3.90 -9.37
C SER A 167 16.88 -3.01 -8.93
N MET A 168 17.18 -2.91 -7.62
CA MET A 168 18.27 -2.11 -7.03
C MET A 168 19.25 -2.99 -6.24
N PRO A 169 19.96 -3.92 -6.89
CA PRO A 169 20.90 -4.80 -6.19
C PRO A 169 22.02 -3.97 -5.54
N GLY A 170 22.40 -4.34 -4.31
CA GLY A 170 23.45 -3.65 -3.54
C GLY A 170 22.99 -2.41 -2.77
N VAL A 171 21.74 -1.97 -2.90
CA VAL A 171 21.18 -0.91 -2.06
C VAL A 171 20.74 -1.49 -0.73
N VAL A 172 21.16 -0.83 0.36
CA VAL A 172 20.68 -1.19 1.70
C VAL A 172 19.17 -0.91 1.78
N LYS A 173 18.38 -1.97 1.99
CA LYS A 173 16.93 -1.84 2.14
C LYS A 173 16.59 -1.16 3.45
N PRO A 174 15.61 -0.24 3.47
CA PRO A 174 15.12 0.36 4.70
C PRO A 174 14.45 -0.69 5.61
N ALA A 175 14.34 -0.39 6.90
CA ALA A 175 13.44 -1.12 7.77
C ALA A 175 11.99 -0.84 7.34
N CYS A 176 11.26 -1.85 6.91
CA CYS A 176 9.91 -1.72 6.39
C CYS A 176 8.86 -1.98 7.48
N LEU A 177 7.88 -1.09 7.57
CA LEU A 177 6.75 -1.12 8.50
C LEU A 177 5.46 -1.10 7.68
N GLY A 178 4.84 -2.27 7.49
CA GLY A 178 3.60 -2.43 6.75
C GLY A 178 2.39 -2.02 7.59
N TYR A 179 1.52 -1.16 7.08
CA TYR A 179 0.27 -0.80 7.75
C TYR A 179 -0.95 -1.43 7.07
N LEU A 180 -2.01 -1.67 7.85
CA LEU A 180 -3.25 -2.27 7.38
C LEU A 180 -4.45 -1.38 7.74
N LEU A 181 -5.01 -0.69 6.77
CA LEU A 181 -6.18 0.19 6.94
C LEU A 181 -7.50 -0.48 6.51
N HIS A 182 -7.44 -1.35 5.48
CA HIS A 182 -8.59 -2.02 4.89
C HIS A 182 -8.46 -3.53 5.03
N GLY A 183 -8.92 -4.06 6.15
CA GLY A 183 -8.86 -5.49 6.42
C GLY A 183 -8.80 -5.80 7.90
N ARG A 184 -8.62 -7.06 8.21
CA ARG A 184 -8.35 -7.52 9.57
C ARG A 184 -6.96 -8.14 9.58
N SER A 185 -6.18 -7.82 10.59
CA SER A 185 -4.93 -8.51 10.87
C SER A 185 -5.18 -10.03 10.92
N GLN A 186 -4.47 -10.78 10.09
CA GLN A 186 -4.61 -12.23 10.09
C GLN A 186 -3.97 -12.82 11.35
N PRO A 187 -4.59 -13.85 11.97
CA PRO A 187 -3.94 -14.64 13.01
C PRO A 187 -2.69 -15.31 12.45
N GLY A 188 -1.56 -15.23 13.15
CA GLY A 188 -0.32 -15.91 12.75
C GLY A 188 0.69 -15.06 11.98
N VAL A 189 0.45 -13.76 11.76
CA VAL A 189 1.49 -12.84 11.25
C VAL A 189 2.56 -12.67 12.34
N PRO A 190 3.81 -13.12 12.13
CA PRO A 190 4.73 -13.38 13.24
C PRO A 190 5.37 -12.15 13.84
N GLN A 191 5.39 -11.01 13.17
CA GLN A 191 6.16 -9.86 13.63
C GLN A 191 5.30 -8.60 13.59
N ARG A 192 4.78 -8.22 14.75
CA ARG A 192 4.06 -6.95 14.93
C ARG A 192 4.99 -5.96 15.61
N ALA A 193 5.18 -4.82 14.96
CA ALA A 193 5.73 -3.64 15.57
C ALA A 193 4.57 -2.72 15.99
N VAL A 194 4.62 -2.19 17.20
CA VAL A 194 3.61 -1.26 17.69
C VAL A 194 4.30 0.01 18.14
N PHE A 195 3.94 1.12 17.55
CA PHE A 195 4.38 2.44 17.98
C PHE A 195 3.34 3.01 18.95
N THR A 196 3.78 3.55 20.09
CA THR A 196 2.90 4.15 21.10
C THR A 196 3.02 5.67 21.06
N LEU A 197 1.89 6.34 20.97
CA LEU A 197 1.76 7.79 20.96
C LEU A 197 1.57 8.32 22.38
N ASP A 198 2.18 9.48 22.67
CA ASP A 198 1.77 10.26 23.81
C ASP A 198 0.43 10.98 23.58
N ALA A 199 -0.10 11.61 24.60
CA ALA A 199 -1.42 12.28 24.53
C ALA A 199 -1.43 13.45 23.53
N GLU A 200 -0.34 14.18 23.40
CA GLU A 200 -0.19 15.29 22.46
C GLU A 200 -0.12 14.78 21.02
N GLU A 201 0.69 13.75 20.77
CA GLU A 201 0.81 13.10 19.48
C GLU A 201 -0.53 12.53 19.01
N GLN A 202 -1.27 11.90 19.92
CA GLN A 202 -2.62 11.38 19.64
C GLN A 202 -3.61 12.49 19.30
N GLN A 203 -3.58 13.60 20.05
CA GLN A 203 -4.46 14.75 19.77
C GLN A 203 -4.15 15.40 18.43
N ARG A 204 -2.87 15.60 18.10
CA ARG A 204 -2.45 16.12 16.78
C ARG A 204 -2.83 15.18 15.65
N LYS A 205 -2.63 13.87 15.83
CA LYS A 205 -3.08 12.86 14.87
C LYS A 205 -4.58 12.94 14.63
N ARG A 206 -5.37 13.09 15.70
CA ARG A 206 -6.81 13.29 15.58
C ARG A 206 -7.16 14.53 14.75
N GLY A 207 -6.50 15.66 15.02
CA GLY A 207 -6.68 16.90 14.24
C GLY A 207 -6.32 16.73 12.76
N ALA A 208 -5.25 15.98 12.48
CA ALA A 208 -4.86 15.66 11.11
C ALA A 208 -5.90 14.83 10.39
N ILE A 209 -6.44 13.79 11.02
CA ILE A 209 -7.53 12.98 10.47
C ILE A 209 -8.77 13.84 10.21
N GLU A 210 -9.11 14.75 11.10
CA GLU A 210 -10.25 15.68 10.95
C GLU A 210 -10.04 16.69 9.82
N ALA A 211 -8.79 17.05 9.49
CA ALA A 211 -8.46 17.92 8.37
C ALA A 211 -8.85 17.33 7.00
N HIS A 212 -8.96 16.00 6.89
CA HIS A 212 -9.52 15.32 5.72
C HIS A 212 -11.05 15.42 5.69
N ALA A 213 -11.55 16.66 5.65
CA ALA A 213 -12.97 16.99 5.80
C ALA A 213 -13.86 16.28 4.77
N SER A 214 -13.38 16.11 3.54
CA SER A 214 -14.12 15.42 2.49
C SER A 214 -14.35 13.94 2.80
N GLN A 215 -13.45 13.30 3.56
CA GLN A 215 -13.53 11.90 3.93
C GLN A 215 -14.26 11.70 5.27
N THR A 216 -14.06 12.60 6.19
CA THR A 216 -14.74 12.55 7.50
C THR A 216 -16.22 12.91 7.43
N ALA A 217 -16.67 13.67 6.42
CA ALA A 217 -18.05 14.10 6.28
C ALA A 217 -19.09 12.97 6.35
N LEU A 218 -18.80 11.80 5.73
CA LEU A 218 -19.70 10.64 5.76
C LEU A 218 -19.21 9.49 6.64
N SER A 219 -17.96 9.55 7.10
CA SER A 219 -17.29 8.42 7.73
C SER A 219 -16.50 8.81 8.97
N ARG A 220 -16.87 9.90 9.65
CA ARG A 220 -16.10 10.47 10.76
C ARG A 220 -15.76 9.43 11.84
N ALA A 221 -16.72 8.66 12.31
CA ALA A 221 -16.50 7.63 13.33
C ALA A 221 -15.53 6.54 12.84
N ARG A 222 -15.64 6.14 11.56
CA ARG A 222 -14.73 5.17 10.95
C ARG A 222 -13.31 5.70 10.82
N MET A 223 -13.14 6.97 10.43
CA MET A 223 -11.83 7.60 10.31
C MET A 223 -11.19 7.79 11.68
N LEU A 224 -11.93 8.32 12.65
CA LEU A 224 -11.43 8.59 13.99
C LEU A 224 -11.10 7.33 14.80
N ARG A 225 -11.52 6.16 14.38
CA ARG A 225 -11.07 4.90 15.03
C ARG A 225 -9.55 4.68 14.90
N PHE A 226 -8.87 5.36 13.98
CA PHE A 226 -7.42 5.33 13.83
C PHE A 226 -6.69 6.39 14.69
N ALA A 227 -7.43 7.30 15.34
CA ALA A 227 -6.87 8.25 16.30
C ALA A 227 -6.67 7.59 17.69
N THR A 228 -6.08 6.41 17.70
CA THR A 228 -5.75 5.65 18.93
C THR A 228 -4.37 6.02 19.45
N GLY A 229 -4.08 5.64 20.70
CA GLY A 229 -2.74 5.80 21.30
C GLY A 229 -1.68 4.86 20.72
N THR A 230 -1.99 4.07 19.69
CA THR A 230 -1.04 3.13 19.08
C THR A 230 -1.20 3.08 17.58
N GLU A 231 -0.08 2.86 16.88
CA GLU A 231 0.00 2.56 15.45
C GLU A 231 0.61 1.16 15.27
N PRO A 232 -0.21 0.18 14.84
CA PRO A 232 0.27 -1.17 14.61
C PRO A 232 0.87 -1.31 13.21
N PHE A 233 2.01 -1.99 13.12
CA PHE A 233 2.68 -2.32 11.87
C PHE A 233 3.02 -3.81 11.79
N VAL A 234 3.16 -4.30 10.57
CA VAL A 234 3.79 -5.58 10.25
C VAL A 234 5.24 -5.28 9.86
N ALA A 235 6.19 -5.93 10.49
CA ALA A 235 7.60 -5.68 10.21
C ALA A 235 8.12 -6.56 9.07
N GLY A 236 8.88 -5.96 8.16
CA GLY A 236 9.46 -6.61 6.98
C GLY A 236 8.47 -6.72 5.82
N LEU A 237 9.00 -7.11 4.65
CA LEU A 237 8.23 -7.35 3.42
C LEU A 237 8.01 -8.86 3.18
N ASP A 238 8.90 -9.70 3.68
CA ASP A 238 8.94 -11.14 3.38
C ASP A 238 7.91 -11.98 4.16
N SER A 239 7.09 -11.34 4.99
CA SER A 239 6.10 -12.01 5.85
C SER A 239 4.94 -12.70 5.08
N HIS A 240 4.88 -12.50 3.77
CA HIS A 240 3.78 -12.96 2.92
C HIS A 240 4.19 -14.06 1.93
N ASP A 241 5.41 -14.61 2.06
CA ASP A 241 5.84 -15.70 1.19
C ASP A 241 4.95 -16.93 1.32
N ARG A 242 4.49 -17.41 0.17
CA ARG A 242 3.78 -18.68 0.13
C ARG A 242 4.74 -19.83 -0.10
N ALA A 243 4.59 -20.84 0.73
CA ALA A 243 5.21 -22.12 0.49
C ALA A 243 4.36 -22.92 -0.52
N GLY A 244 4.96 -23.29 -1.65
CA GLY A 244 4.37 -24.14 -2.67
C GLY A 244 3.74 -23.40 -3.87
N PRO A 245 3.52 -24.10 -4.97
CA PRO A 245 3.12 -23.54 -6.25
C PRO A 245 1.63 -23.21 -6.34
N ASN A 246 0.82 -23.62 -5.37
CA ASN A 246 -0.63 -23.56 -5.49
C ASN A 246 -1.20 -22.18 -5.20
N LEU A 247 -2.13 -21.73 -6.04
CA LEU A 247 -2.89 -20.50 -5.82
C LEU A 247 -3.85 -20.66 -4.63
N PRO A 248 -3.98 -19.60 -3.76
CA PRO A 248 -4.72 -19.72 -2.51
C PRO A 248 -6.23 -19.63 -2.66
N TRP A 249 -6.71 -19.27 -3.85
CA TRP A 249 -8.11 -18.94 -4.05
C TRP A 249 -8.91 -20.09 -4.62
N GLN A 250 -10.12 -20.25 -4.09
CA GLN A 250 -11.11 -21.17 -4.61
C GLN A 250 -12.42 -20.41 -4.91
N PRO A 251 -12.47 -19.67 -6.02
CA PRO A 251 -13.64 -18.87 -6.33
C PRO A 251 -14.85 -19.75 -6.66
N PRO A 252 -16.07 -19.21 -6.41
CA PRO A 252 -17.32 -19.89 -6.78
C PRO A 252 -17.33 -20.28 -8.26
N ARG A 253 -17.82 -21.46 -8.56
CA ARG A 253 -17.87 -22.02 -9.93
C ARG A 253 -18.50 -21.04 -10.93
N ALA A 254 -19.57 -20.35 -10.53
CA ALA A 254 -20.27 -19.39 -11.37
C ALA A 254 -19.43 -18.17 -11.79
N LEU A 255 -18.42 -17.79 -11.01
CA LEU A 255 -17.54 -16.65 -11.34
C LEU A 255 -16.36 -17.05 -12.22
N ARG A 256 -15.96 -18.32 -12.24
CA ARG A 256 -14.75 -18.80 -12.92
C ARG A 256 -14.61 -18.37 -14.37
N PRO A 257 -15.69 -18.39 -15.20
CA PRO A 257 -15.60 -17.96 -16.60
C PRO A 257 -15.23 -16.46 -16.78
N TRP A 258 -15.43 -15.65 -15.74
CA TRP A 258 -15.20 -14.21 -15.76
C TRP A 258 -13.87 -13.80 -15.12
N LEU A 259 -13.15 -14.76 -14.56
CA LEU A 259 -11.92 -14.47 -13.84
C LEU A 259 -10.72 -14.36 -14.76
N ALA A 260 -9.76 -13.56 -14.34
CA ALA A 260 -8.45 -13.48 -14.96
C ALA A 260 -7.38 -13.39 -13.88
N LEU A 261 -6.15 -13.76 -14.23
CA LEU A 261 -4.95 -13.56 -13.43
C LEU A 261 -4.19 -12.36 -13.94
N LEU A 262 -3.65 -11.60 -13.00
CA LEU A 262 -2.53 -10.69 -13.22
C LEU A 262 -1.28 -11.36 -12.66
N ALA A 263 -0.21 -11.38 -13.43
CA ALA A 263 1.10 -11.81 -12.99
C ALA A 263 2.09 -10.68 -13.25
N VAL A 264 2.90 -10.33 -12.26
CA VAL A 264 3.91 -9.26 -12.37
C VAL A 264 5.21 -9.70 -11.70
N ASP A 265 6.32 -9.27 -12.26
CA ASP A 265 7.66 -9.33 -11.69
C ASP A 265 8.46 -8.08 -12.10
N ALA A 266 9.74 -8.01 -11.72
CA ALA A 266 10.58 -6.84 -12.02
C ALA A 266 10.77 -6.56 -13.52
N ASP A 267 10.45 -7.51 -14.40
CA ASP A 267 10.56 -7.38 -15.86
C ASP A 267 9.21 -7.01 -16.52
N GLY A 268 8.10 -6.88 -15.78
CA GLY A 268 6.81 -6.42 -16.30
C GLY A 268 5.59 -7.19 -15.79
N GLY A 269 4.44 -6.86 -16.37
CA GLY A 269 3.15 -7.46 -16.01
C GLY A 269 2.47 -8.18 -17.18
N GLU A 270 1.69 -9.20 -16.87
CA GLU A 270 0.89 -9.95 -17.84
C GLU A 270 -0.52 -10.19 -17.29
N ARG A 271 -1.52 -10.11 -18.19
CA ARG A 271 -2.88 -10.53 -17.93
C ARG A 271 -3.15 -11.86 -18.62
N VAL A 272 -3.52 -12.87 -17.84
CA VAL A 272 -3.91 -14.18 -18.35
C VAL A 272 -5.42 -14.36 -18.22
N THR A 273 -6.12 -14.50 -19.34
CA THR A 273 -7.56 -14.78 -19.34
C THR A 273 -7.75 -16.30 -19.23
N LEU A 274 -8.40 -16.76 -18.18
CA LEU A 274 -8.55 -18.18 -17.87
C LEU A 274 -9.37 -18.94 -18.93
N SER A 275 -10.34 -18.28 -19.56
CA SER A 275 -11.18 -18.85 -20.62
C SER A 275 -10.43 -19.17 -21.92
N SER A 276 -9.26 -18.62 -22.16
CA SER A 276 -8.52 -18.79 -23.42
C SER A 276 -7.73 -20.09 -23.51
N ARG A 277 -7.58 -20.83 -22.43
CA ARG A 277 -6.78 -22.07 -22.39
C ARG A 277 -7.55 -23.36 -22.20
N GLY A 278 -8.88 -23.37 -22.31
CA GLY A 278 -9.71 -24.57 -22.43
C GLY A 278 -9.79 -25.53 -21.24
N GLU A 279 -9.02 -25.30 -20.18
CA GLU A 279 -8.84 -26.23 -19.06
C GLU A 279 -9.06 -25.55 -17.68
N ALA A 280 -10.23 -24.93 -17.51
CA ALA A 280 -10.61 -24.30 -16.25
C ALA A 280 -10.52 -25.24 -15.00
N ASN A 281 -10.53 -26.55 -15.23
CA ASN A 281 -10.40 -27.54 -14.17
C ASN A 281 -8.94 -27.78 -13.75
N LEU A 282 -7.99 -27.72 -14.66
CA LEU A 282 -6.55 -27.86 -14.37
C LEU A 282 -6.02 -26.69 -13.55
N PHE A 283 -6.50 -25.48 -13.82
CA PHE A 283 -6.14 -24.30 -13.07
C PHE A 283 -6.39 -24.44 -11.56
N TRP A 284 -7.52 -25.04 -11.18
CA TRP A 284 -7.88 -25.18 -9.76
C TRP A 284 -7.28 -26.42 -9.10
N CYS A 285 -6.79 -27.36 -9.88
CA CYS A 285 -6.17 -28.60 -9.40
C CYS A 285 -4.65 -28.52 -9.33
N ASP A 286 -4.02 -27.81 -10.26
CA ASP A 286 -2.56 -27.71 -10.37
C ASP A 286 -2.01 -26.34 -9.95
N GLY A 287 -2.79 -25.35 -9.79
CA GLY A 287 -2.50 -24.06 -9.15
C GLY A 287 -1.16 -23.39 -9.39
N SER A 288 -0.27 -23.91 -10.23
CA SER A 288 1.03 -23.30 -10.50
C SER A 288 0.90 -22.04 -11.35
N PRO A 289 1.26 -20.83 -10.83
CA PRO A 289 1.20 -19.62 -11.63
C PRO A 289 2.04 -19.68 -12.89
N ALA A 290 3.19 -20.33 -12.85
CA ALA A 290 4.10 -20.46 -13.98
C ALA A 290 3.48 -21.22 -15.16
N ALA A 291 2.51 -22.12 -14.91
CA ALA A 291 1.82 -22.86 -15.96
C ALA A 291 0.83 -21.98 -16.78
N PHE A 292 0.50 -20.79 -16.31
CA PHE A 292 -0.52 -19.91 -16.90
C PHE A 292 0.03 -18.65 -17.56
N THR A 293 1.32 -18.37 -17.44
CA THR A 293 1.98 -17.21 -18.04
C THR A 293 2.56 -17.57 -19.40
N THR A 294 2.62 -16.61 -20.33
CA THR A 294 3.27 -16.77 -21.64
C THR A 294 4.78 -16.59 -21.54
N ARG A 295 5.26 -15.99 -20.46
CA ARG A 295 6.67 -15.78 -20.16
C ARG A 295 7.06 -16.47 -18.85
N VAL A 296 8.35 -16.74 -18.69
CA VAL A 296 8.92 -17.22 -17.43
C VAL A 296 8.97 -16.06 -16.45
N LEU A 297 8.25 -16.19 -15.33
CA LEU A 297 8.29 -15.21 -14.25
C LEU A 297 9.58 -15.36 -13.44
N ARG A 298 10.19 -14.24 -13.08
CA ARG A 298 11.39 -14.22 -12.24
C ARG A 298 11.02 -14.05 -10.76
N PRO A 299 11.40 -14.99 -9.91
CA PRO A 299 11.15 -14.86 -8.47
C PRO A 299 11.93 -13.69 -7.84
N PRO A 300 11.34 -13.04 -6.82
CA PRO A 300 9.96 -13.20 -6.42
C PRO A 300 9.02 -12.54 -7.42
N TYR A 301 7.89 -13.18 -7.66
CA TYR A 301 6.83 -12.66 -8.53
C TYR A 301 5.49 -12.65 -7.78
N TYR A 302 4.54 -11.91 -8.34
CA TYR A 302 3.26 -11.66 -7.70
C TYR A 302 2.14 -12.03 -8.62
N VAL A 303 1.13 -12.69 -8.08
CA VAL A 303 -0.06 -13.09 -8.83
C VAL A 303 -1.30 -12.59 -8.10
N LYS A 304 -2.26 -12.11 -8.86
CA LYS A 304 -3.55 -11.64 -8.36
C LYS A 304 -4.68 -12.21 -9.20
N LEU A 305 -5.69 -12.76 -8.53
CA LEU A 305 -6.95 -13.10 -9.16
C LEU A 305 -7.89 -11.90 -9.15
N TYR A 306 -8.56 -11.61 -10.26
CA TYR A 306 -9.55 -10.55 -10.33
C TYR A 306 -10.74 -10.91 -11.22
N CYS A 307 -11.86 -10.26 -10.96
CA CYS A 307 -13.06 -10.33 -11.77
C CYS A 307 -13.26 -8.99 -12.51
N PRO A 308 -13.28 -8.96 -13.85
CA PRO A 308 -13.46 -7.72 -14.61
C PRO A 308 -14.90 -7.21 -14.61
N LEU A 309 -15.85 -7.93 -14.02
CA LEU A 309 -17.23 -7.49 -13.94
C LEU A 309 -17.35 -6.23 -13.09
N PRO A 310 -18.15 -5.24 -13.51
CA PRO A 310 -18.40 -4.05 -12.73
C PRO A 310 -18.90 -4.39 -11.33
N SER A 311 -18.29 -3.81 -10.32
CA SER A 311 -18.68 -3.96 -8.92
C SER A 311 -18.77 -2.58 -8.26
N PRO A 312 -19.80 -2.31 -7.46
CA PRO A 312 -19.84 -1.13 -6.61
C PRO A 312 -18.88 -1.25 -5.42
N TRP A 313 -18.30 -2.43 -5.21
CA TRP A 313 -17.40 -2.74 -4.13
C TRP A 313 -15.95 -2.49 -4.54
N VAL A 314 -15.26 -1.61 -3.83
CA VAL A 314 -13.89 -1.20 -4.15
C VAL A 314 -12.87 -2.24 -3.69
N PHE A 315 -13.16 -2.92 -2.57
CA PHE A 315 -12.19 -3.82 -1.96
C PHE A 315 -12.07 -5.15 -2.70
N ASP A 316 -10.84 -5.62 -2.82
CA ASP A 316 -10.55 -6.90 -3.44
C ASP A 316 -11.20 -8.08 -2.71
N GLY A 317 -11.81 -8.96 -3.47
CA GLY A 317 -12.19 -10.29 -3.00
C GLY A 317 -10.99 -11.22 -2.85
N TRP A 318 -9.96 -10.99 -3.67
CA TRP A 318 -8.71 -11.76 -3.73
C TRP A 318 -7.53 -10.80 -3.79
N GLY A 319 -6.64 -10.85 -2.79
CA GLY A 319 -5.43 -10.02 -2.73
C GLY A 319 -4.33 -10.53 -3.67
N TRP A 320 -3.17 -9.92 -3.58
CA TRP A 320 -1.96 -10.40 -4.22
C TRP A 320 -1.37 -11.61 -3.47
N CYS A 321 -0.72 -12.46 -4.20
CA CYS A 321 0.05 -13.58 -3.71
C CYS A 321 1.49 -13.42 -4.14
N ARG A 322 2.42 -13.46 -3.19
CA ARG A 322 3.87 -13.43 -3.43
C ARG A 322 4.38 -14.87 -3.53
N PHE A 323 5.21 -15.11 -4.51
CA PHE A 323 5.94 -16.36 -4.69
C PHE A 323 7.44 -16.03 -4.66
N GLY A 324 8.11 -16.53 -3.63
CA GLY A 324 9.55 -16.44 -3.47
C GLY A 324 10.31 -17.27 -4.49
N ALA A 325 11.60 -17.49 -4.28
CA ALA A 325 12.41 -18.36 -5.13
C ALA A 325 11.73 -19.73 -5.28
N PRO A 326 11.84 -20.38 -6.47
CA PRO A 326 11.34 -21.73 -6.62
C PRO A 326 11.93 -22.60 -5.50
N LEU A 327 11.08 -23.37 -4.84
CA LEU A 327 11.52 -24.41 -3.94
C LEU A 327 12.46 -25.32 -4.76
N ALA A 328 13.75 -25.34 -4.37
CA ALA A 328 14.74 -26.20 -4.96
C ALA A 328 14.36 -27.67 -4.75
#